data_e427e671e48f930ec8864ba0b68aabdd
#
_entry.id   e427e671e48f930ec8864ba0b68aabdd
#
_cell.length_a   1.000
_cell.length_b   1.000
_cell.length_c   1.000
_cell.angle_alpha   90.00
_cell.angle_beta   90.00
_cell.angle_gamma   90.00
#
_symmetry.space_group_name_H-M   'P 1'
#
loop_
_entity.id
_entity.type
_entity.pdbx_description
1 polymer ?
#
loop_
_entity_poly.entity_id
_entity_poly.type
_entity_poly.pdbx_seq_one_letter_code
_entity_poly.pdbx_strand_id
1 'polypeptide(L)'
;CHDGVRFGPLMVDQMKDTLRLAVPSDGALHEPALMFLRSCGIGVLRTNARRYTADIPSLPGITVLFQRAADITPKVDEGSADLGITGFDSYLEKQREGGNANVVIQSLGFGHCELVIGVPDSWVDVTSLRDLADLSMEFREEGRDLRIATKQPRSAERFLLSNGINYFYPLRITESSSP
;
A
#
# COMPACT_ATOMS: atom_id res chain seq x y z
N CYS A 1 -57.04 -16.35 24.75
CA CYS A 1 -56.17 -16.57 23.59
C CYS A 1 -55.07 -15.52 23.64
N HIS A 2 -53.86 -15.91 24.12
CA HIS A 2 -52.68 -15.07 24.13
C HIS A 2 -51.70 -15.74 23.15
N ASP A 3 -51.56 -15.13 21.98
CA ASP A 3 -50.51 -15.50 21.03
C ASP A 3 -49.18 -14.91 21.48
N GLY A 4 -48.37 -15.79 22.07
CA GLY A 4 -47.00 -15.47 22.42
C GLY A 4 -46.10 -15.43 21.17
N VAL A 5 -45.73 -14.23 20.74
CA VAL A 5 -44.67 -14.05 19.74
C VAL A 5 -43.35 -14.50 20.37
N ARG A 6 -42.85 -15.66 19.96
CA ARG A 6 -41.50 -16.13 20.27
C ARG A 6 -40.52 -15.30 19.41
N PHE A 7 -39.82 -14.35 20.04
CA PHE A 7 -38.60 -13.82 19.46
C PHE A 7 -37.57 -14.95 19.41
N GLY A 8 -37.24 -15.38 18.21
CA GLY A 8 -36.11 -16.27 17.99
C GLY A 8 -34.81 -15.58 18.45
N PRO A 9 -33.75 -16.33 18.83
CA PRO A 9 -32.50 -15.73 19.21
C PRO A 9 -31.96 -14.92 18.01
N LEU A 10 -31.76 -13.61 18.23
CA LEU A 10 -30.97 -12.77 17.34
C LEU A 10 -29.68 -13.54 17.09
N MET A 11 -29.38 -13.84 15.82
CA MET A 11 -28.06 -14.28 15.41
C MET A 11 -27.10 -13.17 15.82
N VAL A 12 -26.44 -13.35 16.95
CA VAL A 12 -25.22 -12.62 17.27
C VAL A 12 -24.24 -13.08 16.20
N ASP A 13 -24.06 -12.23 15.18
CA ASP A 13 -23.00 -12.38 14.19
C ASP A 13 -21.73 -12.66 15.00
N GLN A 14 -21.06 -13.77 14.70
CA GLN A 14 -19.86 -14.18 15.42
C GLN A 14 -18.83 -13.06 15.26
N MET A 15 -18.75 -12.16 16.25
CA MET A 15 -17.65 -11.23 16.37
C MET A 15 -16.39 -12.08 16.30
N LYS A 16 -15.56 -11.85 15.28
CA LYS A 16 -14.24 -12.47 15.19
C LYS A 16 -13.55 -12.21 16.52
N ASP A 17 -13.35 -13.24 17.33
CA ASP A 17 -12.74 -13.14 18.65
C ASP A 17 -11.30 -12.61 18.61
N THR A 18 -10.73 -12.43 17.41
CA THR A 18 -9.36 -11.96 17.20
C THR A 18 -9.31 -10.92 16.09
N LEU A 19 -8.71 -9.76 16.39
CA LEU A 19 -8.40 -8.71 15.42
C LEU A 19 -7.00 -8.95 14.83
N ARG A 20 -6.86 -8.83 13.51
CA ARG A 20 -5.60 -9.06 12.79
C ARG A 20 -5.05 -7.72 12.30
N LEU A 21 -3.88 -7.34 12.84
CA LEU A 21 -3.15 -6.14 12.50
C LEU A 21 -1.97 -6.50 11.57
N ALA A 22 -2.04 -6.14 10.30
CA ALA A 22 -0.94 -6.31 9.36
C ALA A 22 0.07 -5.17 9.49
N VAL A 23 1.36 -5.52 9.63
CA VAL A 23 2.47 -4.57 9.70
C VAL A 23 3.58 -4.97 8.70
N PRO A 24 4.41 -4.01 8.24
CA PRO A 24 5.52 -4.33 7.35
C PRO A 24 6.48 -5.35 7.96
N SER A 25 6.84 -6.39 7.20
CA SER A 25 7.77 -7.45 7.63
C SER A 25 9.23 -7.04 7.53
N ASP A 26 9.53 -6.11 6.65
CA ASP A 26 10.88 -5.68 6.27
C ASP A 26 10.84 -4.26 5.64
N GLY A 27 12.01 -3.81 5.19
CA GLY A 27 12.17 -2.52 4.52
C GLY A 27 12.11 -1.31 5.45
N ALA A 28 12.08 -0.13 4.86
CA ALA A 28 12.19 1.14 5.57
C ALA A 28 11.03 1.44 6.55
N LEU A 29 9.89 0.79 6.37
CA LEU A 29 8.70 0.99 7.21
C LEU A 29 8.63 0.04 8.41
N HIS A 30 9.41 -1.05 8.43
CA HIS A 30 9.31 -2.10 9.46
C HIS A 30 9.58 -1.54 10.87
N GLU A 31 10.80 -1.08 11.11
CA GLU A 31 11.19 -0.56 12.43
C GLU A 31 10.37 0.68 12.86
N PRO A 32 10.14 1.69 11.99
CA PRO A 32 9.31 2.82 12.36
C PRO A 32 7.88 2.43 12.73
N ALA A 33 7.26 1.46 12.07
CA ALA A 33 5.93 0.98 12.42
C ALA A 33 5.90 0.32 13.80
N LEU A 34 6.89 -0.50 14.14
CA LEU A 34 7.01 -1.11 15.46
C LEU A 34 7.30 -0.07 16.55
N MET A 35 8.13 0.95 16.26
CA MET A 35 8.38 2.06 17.18
C MET A 35 7.12 2.87 17.42
N PHE A 36 6.35 3.16 16.38
CA PHE A 36 5.07 3.85 16.48
C PHE A 36 4.09 3.08 17.38
N LEU A 37 3.90 1.78 17.16
CA LEU A 37 3.04 0.94 17.99
C LEU A 37 3.51 0.96 19.45
N ARG A 38 4.83 0.84 19.69
CA ARG A 38 5.41 0.91 21.04
C ARG A 38 5.15 2.25 21.71
N SER A 39 5.25 3.37 20.98
CA SER A 39 4.95 4.72 21.52
C SER A 39 3.48 4.89 21.90
N CYS A 40 2.59 4.12 21.27
CA CYS A 40 1.17 4.01 21.61
C CYS A 40 0.90 3.04 22.78
N GLY A 41 1.92 2.48 23.42
CA GLY A 41 1.77 1.48 24.47
C GLY A 41 1.50 0.05 23.96
N ILE A 42 1.60 -0.17 22.65
CA ILE A 42 1.33 -1.44 21.99
C ILE A 42 2.67 -2.15 21.72
N GLY A 43 3.13 -2.93 22.70
CA GLY A 43 4.35 -3.73 22.58
C GLY A 43 4.10 -5.02 21.79
N VAL A 44 4.72 -5.14 20.61
CA VAL A 44 4.64 -6.36 19.80
C VAL A 44 5.70 -7.36 20.26
N LEU A 45 5.28 -8.55 20.69
CA LEU A 45 6.17 -9.61 21.11
C LEU A 45 6.30 -10.68 20.02
N ARG A 46 7.42 -10.65 19.29
CA ARG A 46 7.77 -11.65 18.29
C ARG A 46 8.74 -12.67 18.90
N THR A 47 8.21 -13.83 19.24
CA THR A 47 9.00 -14.89 19.89
C THR A 47 10.07 -15.52 19.01
N ASN A 48 9.92 -15.41 17.68
CA ASN A 48 10.88 -15.91 16.70
C ASN A 48 10.82 -15.03 15.43
N ALA A 49 11.98 -14.55 14.98
CA ALA A 49 12.12 -13.73 13.78
C ALA A 49 11.58 -14.39 12.49
N ARG A 50 11.51 -15.72 12.43
CA ARG A 50 10.95 -16.47 11.30
C ARG A 50 9.42 -16.61 11.32
N ARG A 51 8.76 -16.27 12.44
CA ARG A 51 7.30 -16.29 12.50
C ARG A 51 6.72 -15.08 11.78
N TYR A 52 5.71 -15.32 10.96
CA TYR A 52 4.94 -14.28 10.30
C TYR A 52 3.86 -13.66 11.19
N THR A 53 3.76 -14.12 12.44
CA THR A 53 2.80 -13.64 13.44
C THR A 53 3.48 -13.27 14.74
N ALA A 54 2.88 -12.33 15.45
CA ALA A 54 3.25 -11.97 16.82
C ALA A 54 2.00 -11.62 17.62
N ASP A 55 2.17 -11.62 18.95
CA ASP A 55 1.12 -11.28 19.89
C ASP A 55 1.40 -9.91 20.52
N ILE A 56 0.34 -9.27 21.02
CA ILE A 56 0.42 -8.07 21.82
C ILE A 56 -0.02 -8.42 23.24
N PRO A 57 0.90 -8.63 24.19
CA PRO A 57 0.55 -9.10 25.54
C PRO A 57 -0.41 -8.17 26.28
N SER A 58 -0.35 -6.85 26.01
CA SER A 58 -1.26 -5.86 26.60
C SER A 58 -2.66 -5.85 26.01
N LEU A 59 -2.86 -6.49 24.84
CA LEU A 59 -4.12 -6.52 24.11
C LEU A 59 -4.41 -7.95 23.65
N PRO A 60 -4.82 -8.86 24.55
CA PRO A 60 -5.20 -10.21 24.19
C PRO A 60 -6.37 -10.18 23.19
N GLY A 61 -6.31 -11.00 22.15
CA GLY A 61 -7.26 -10.98 21.05
C GLY A 61 -6.81 -10.17 19.84
N ILE A 62 -5.61 -9.56 19.85
CA ILE A 62 -5.01 -8.95 18.65
C ILE A 62 -3.80 -9.78 18.22
N THR A 63 -3.82 -10.24 16.98
CA THR A 63 -2.68 -10.91 16.34
C THR A 63 -2.04 -9.99 15.32
N VAL A 64 -0.73 -9.79 15.43
CA VAL A 64 0.06 -9.04 14.45
C VAL A 64 0.49 -9.97 13.32
N LEU A 65 0.27 -9.55 12.08
CA LEU A 65 0.69 -10.26 10.86
C LEU A 65 1.81 -9.48 10.19
N PHE A 66 3.00 -10.08 10.05
CA PHE A 66 4.11 -9.47 9.30
C PHE A 66 3.94 -9.76 7.82
N GLN A 67 3.82 -8.72 7.01
CA GLN A 67 3.56 -8.79 5.57
C GLN A 67 4.45 -7.79 4.81
N ARG A 68 4.70 -8.03 3.52
CA ARG A 68 5.32 -7.00 2.68
C ARG A 68 4.38 -5.79 2.61
N ALA A 69 4.92 -4.58 2.67
CA ALA A 69 4.13 -3.35 2.64
C ALA A 69 3.14 -3.30 1.46
N ALA A 70 3.55 -3.79 0.28
CA ALA A 70 2.71 -3.86 -0.91
C ALA A 70 1.52 -4.85 -0.82
N ASP A 71 1.58 -5.83 0.09
CA ASP A 71 0.55 -6.86 0.24
C ASP A 71 -0.47 -6.51 1.33
N ILE A 72 -0.20 -5.51 2.16
CA ILE A 72 -1.06 -5.14 3.29
C ILE A 72 -2.42 -4.62 2.83
N THR A 73 -2.45 -3.67 1.87
CA THR A 73 -3.71 -3.14 1.34
C THR A 73 -4.61 -4.22 0.74
N PRO A 74 -4.12 -5.12 -0.14
CA PRO A 74 -4.90 -6.25 -0.62
C PRO A 74 -5.43 -7.15 0.50
N LYS A 75 -4.65 -7.42 1.54
CA LYS A 75 -5.07 -8.27 2.66
C LYS A 75 -6.18 -7.66 3.52
N VAL A 76 -6.16 -6.33 3.71
CA VAL A 76 -7.26 -5.63 4.35
C VAL A 76 -8.50 -5.64 3.45
N ASP A 77 -8.32 -5.41 2.17
CA ASP A 77 -9.39 -5.40 1.17
C ASP A 77 -10.12 -6.75 1.06
N GLU A 78 -9.38 -7.85 1.12
CA GLU A 78 -9.87 -9.23 1.10
C GLU A 78 -10.43 -9.71 2.47
N GLY A 79 -10.25 -8.92 3.53
CA GLY A 79 -10.65 -9.29 4.89
C GLY A 79 -9.77 -10.36 5.53
N SER A 80 -8.56 -10.62 5.01
CA SER A 80 -7.57 -11.48 5.66
C SER A 80 -6.76 -10.76 6.74
N ALA A 81 -6.78 -9.44 6.75
CA ALA A 81 -6.40 -8.56 7.86
C ALA A 81 -7.54 -7.57 8.13
N ASP A 82 -7.67 -7.11 9.36
CA ASP A 82 -8.73 -6.18 9.77
C ASP A 82 -8.20 -4.73 9.81
N LEU A 83 -6.92 -4.56 10.11
CA LEU A 83 -6.18 -3.30 10.09
C LEU A 83 -4.82 -3.50 9.43
N GLY A 84 -4.23 -2.41 8.91
CA GLY A 84 -2.89 -2.45 8.33
C GLY A 84 -2.14 -1.13 8.44
N ILE A 85 -0.82 -1.20 8.63
CA ILE A 85 0.10 -0.07 8.53
C ILE A 85 0.90 -0.27 7.24
N THR A 86 0.78 0.67 6.30
CA THR A 86 1.50 0.61 5.02
C THR A 86 1.85 2.01 4.52
N GLY A 87 2.66 2.12 3.48
CA GLY A 87 2.91 3.40 2.82
C GLY A 87 1.66 3.91 2.09
N PHE A 88 1.40 5.21 2.18
CA PHE A 88 0.25 5.81 1.49
C PHE A 88 0.37 5.68 -0.04
N ASP A 89 1.57 5.77 -0.57
CA ASP A 89 1.91 5.49 -1.96
C ASP A 89 1.53 4.06 -2.37
N SER A 90 1.87 3.09 -1.52
CA SER A 90 1.53 1.68 -1.72
C SER A 90 0.02 1.44 -1.64
N TYR A 91 -0.68 2.12 -0.73
CA TYR A 91 -2.13 2.09 -0.66
C TYR A 91 -2.75 2.61 -1.96
N LEU A 92 -2.34 3.80 -2.45
CA LEU A 92 -2.86 4.38 -3.69
C LEU A 92 -2.64 3.50 -4.92
N GLU A 93 -1.50 2.78 -4.96
CA GLU A 93 -1.17 1.87 -6.05
C GLU A 93 -2.01 0.59 -6.02
N LYS A 94 -2.34 0.08 -4.83
CA LYS A 94 -2.97 -1.23 -4.63
C LYS A 94 -4.47 -1.18 -4.34
N GLN A 95 -5.02 -0.02 -3.96
CA GLN A 95 -6.45 0.12 -3.71
C GLN A 95 -7.27 -0.29 -4.94
N ARG A 96 -8.40 -0.97 -4.70
CA ARG A 96 -9.36 -1.34 -5.74
C ARG A 96 -10.50 -0.34 -5.76
N GLU A 97 -11.03 -0.04 -6.93
CA GLU A 97 -12.27 0.71 -7.04
C GLU A 97 -13.41 -0.12 -6.45
N GLY A 98 -14.13 0.45 -5.49
CA GLY A 98 -15.17 -0.28 -4.74
C GLY A 98 -14.63 -1.29 -3.73
N GLY A 99 -13.33 -1.28 -3.42
CA GLY A 99 -12.72 -2.12 -2.39
C GLY A 99 -13.13 -1.73 -0.96
N ASN A 100 -12.84 -2.62 0.00
CA ASN A 100 -13.21 -2.45 1.40
C ASN A 100 -12.13 -1.76 2.26
N ALA A 101 -10.91 -1.63 1.73
CA ALA A 101 -9.82 -0.98 2.45
C ALA A 101 -9.97 0.55 2.43
N ASN A 102 -10.05 1.17 3.63
CA ASN A 102 -10.19 2.61 3.79
C ASN A 102 -9.07 3.17 4.66
N VAL A 103 -8.63 4.39 4.35
CA VAL A 103 -7.62 5.09 5.15
C VAL A 103 -8.28 5.72 6.36
N VAL A 104 -7.88 5.31 7.57
CA VAL A 104 -8.36 5.87 8.84
C VAL A 104 -7.45 7.01 9.31
N ILE A 105 -6.11 6.82 9.20
CA ILE A 105 -5.11 7.83 9.54
C ILE A 105 -4.14 7.91 8.37
N GLN A 106 -4.09 9.07 7.73
CA GLN A 106 -3.29 9.26 6.52
C GLN A 106 -1.78 9.41 6.81
N SER A 107 -1.41 9.99 7.94
CA SER A 107 0.00 10.19 8.31
C SER A 107 0.24 9.77 9.75
N LEU A 108 1.15 8.83 9.92
CA LEU A 108 1.61 8.36 11.23
C LEU A 108 2.91 9.07 11.68
N GLY A 109 3.39 10.05 10.89
CA GLY A 109 4.57 10.85 11.22
C GLY A 109 5.91 10.20 10.87
N PHE A 110 5.91 9.13 10.07
CA PHE A 110 7.14 8.47 9.61
C PHE A 110 6.99 7.96 8.16
N GLY A 111 8.11 7.52 7.55
CA GLY A 111 8.14 6.90 6.23
C GLY A 111 7.83 7.89 5.10
N HIS A 112 8.18 9.16 5.27
CA HIS A 112 8.03 10.15 4.21
C HIS A 112 8.90 9.78 3.01
N CYS A 113 8.29 9.76 1.82
CA CYS A 113 8.96 9.53 0.56
C CYS A 113 8.36 10.40 -0.53
N GLU A 114 9.14 10.67 -1.57
CA GLU A 114 8.69 11.37 -2.76
C GLU A 114 8.90 10.51 -3.99
N LEU A 115 7.93 10.52 -4.89
CA LEU A 115 8.06 9.93 -6.21
C LEU A 115 8.66 10.98 -7.14
N VAL A 116 9.77 10.65 -7.77
CA VAL A 116 10.45 11.53 -8.72
C VAL A 116 10.50 10.89 -10.11
N ILE A 117 10.58 11.73 -11.14
CA ILE A 117 10.87 11.28 -12.51
C ILE A 117 12.34 11.58 -12.79
N GLY A 118 13.10 10.54 -13.09
CA GLY A 118 14.48 10.66 -13.56
C GLY A 118 14.54 10.46 -15.07
N VAL A 119 15.37 11.27 -15.73
CA VAL A 119 15.68 11.15 -17.16
C VAL A 119 17.17 10.89 -17.35
N PRO A 120 17.62 10.31 -18.47
CA PRO A 120 19.04 10.15 -18.77
C PRO A 120 19.76 11.50 -18.84
N ASP A 121 20.97 11.59 -18.29
CA ASP A 121 21.82 12.80 -18.37
C ASP A 121 22.10 13.26 -19.80
N SER A 122 22.02 12.34 -20.77
CA SER A 122 22.15 12.67 -22.20
C SER A 122 20.99 13.50 -22.75
N TRP A 123 19.88 13.58 -22.05
CA TRP A 123 18.71 14.39 -22.45
C TRP A 123 18.84 15.80 -21.85
N VAL A 124 19.89 16.51 -22.28
CA VAL A 124 20.29 17.82 -21.72
C VAL A 124 19.21 18.91 -21.83
N ASP A 125 18.30 18.78 -22.78
CA ASP A 125 17.21 19.73 -23.03
C ASP A 125 15.94 19.40 -22.25
N VAL A 126 15.89 18.26 -21.54
CA VAL A 126 14.73 17.85 -20.73
C VAL A 126 14.96 18.24 -19.27
N THR A 127 14.56 19.44 -18.92
CA THR A 127 14.75 20.02 -17.57
C THR A 127 13.42 20.21 -16.82
N SER A 128 12.30 20.04 -17.49
CA SER A 128 10.96 20.21 -16.94
C SER A 128 9.99 19.14 -17.44
N LEU A 129 8.83 19.05 -16.79
CA LEU A 129 7.74 18.18 -17.25
C LEU A 129 7.21 18.59 -18.62
N ARG A 130 7.29 19.86 -18.96
CA ARG A 130 6.91 20.37 -20.28
C ARG A 130 7.83 19.84 -21.36
N ASP A 131 9.16 19.92 -21.13
CA ASP A 131 10.14 19.40 -22.08
C ASP A 131 9.94 17.87 -22.27
N LEU A 132 9.61 17.16 -21.19
CA LEU A 132 9.29 15.72 -21.26
C LEU A 132 8.01 15.46 -22.04
N ALA A 133 7.00 16.33 -21.95
CA ALA A 133 5.77 16.23 -22.74
C ALA A 133 6.06 16.45 -24.22
N ASP A 134 6.84 17.49 -24.56
CA ASP A 134 7.24 17.79 -25.94
C ASP A 134 8.05 16.63 -26.52
N LEU A 135 9.02 16.08 -25.78
CA LEU A 135 9.79 14.90 -26.19
C LEU A 135 8.91 13.67 -26.41
N SER A 136 7.87 13.48 -25.60
CA SER A 136 6.93 12.36 -25.76
C SER A 136 6.14 12.45 -27.07
N MET A 137 5.85 13.65 -27.53
CA MET A 137 5.19 13.91 -28.81
C MET A 137 6.15 13.65 -29.97
N GLU A 138 7.40 14.12 -29.89
CA GLU A 138 8.44 13.85 -30.89
C GLU A 138 8.64 12.34 -31.08
N PHE A 139 8.75 11.60 -29.96
CA PHE A 139 8.87 10.14 -30.03
C PHE A 139 7.66 9.49 -30.72
N ARG A 140 6.47 9.99 -30.47
CA ARG A 140 5.24 9.52 -31.12
C ARG A 140 5.26 9.76 -32.63
N GLU A 141 5.71 10.93 -33.06
CA GLU A 141 5.85 11.27 -34.49
C GLU A 141 6.87 10.37 -35.18
N GLU A 142 7.92 9.97 -34.48
CA GLU A 142 8.92 9.00 -34.95
C GLU A 142 8.45 7.54 -34.90
N GLY A 143 7.22 7.27 -34.46
CA GLY A 143 6.64 5.92 -34.37
C GLY A 143 7.13 5.10 -33.19
N ARG A 144 7.63 5.75 -32.12
CA ARG A 144 8.07 5.12 -30.88
C ARG A 144 7.39 5.76 -29.67
N ASP A 145 7.33 5.04 -28.57
CA ASP A 145 6.72 5.53 -27.32
C ASP A 145 7.80 5.85 -26.28
N LEU A 146 7.55 6.88 -25.48
CA LEU A 146 8.33 7.18 -24.28
C LEU A 146 8.16 6.05 -23.26
N ARG A 147 9.23 5.32 -22.94
CA ARG A 147 9.19 4.19 -22.00
C ARG A 147 9.50 4.65 -20.59
N ILE A 148 8.60 4.37 -19.67
CA ILE A 148 8.73 4.75 -18.26
C ILE A 148 8.76 3.51 -17.38
N ALA A 149 9.91 3.27 -16.74
CA ALA A 149 10.10 2.14 -15.83
C ALA A 149 9.69 2.53 -14.41
N THR A 150 8.76 1.79 -13.82
CA THR A 150 8.24 2.10 -12.47
C THR A 150 7.71 0.87 -11.74
N LYS A 151 7.81 0.89 -10.39
CA LYS A 151 7.12 -0.07 -9.51
C LYS A 151 5.68 0.36 -9.21
N GLN A 152 5.32 1.61 -9.51
CA GLN A 152 4.03 2.22 -9.22
C GLN A 152 3.36 2.75 -10.50
N PRO A 153 2.96 1.86 -11.44
CA PRO A 153 2.44 2.27 -12.75
C PRO A 153 1.18 3.13 -12.66
N ARG A 154 0.26 2.86 -11.74
CA ARG A 154 -0.99 3.64 -11.61
C ARG A 154 -0.72 5.06 -11.12
N SER A 155 0.16 5.23 -10.15
CA SER A 155 0.56 6.54 -9.62
C SER A 155 1.32 7.34 -10.67
N ALA A 156 2.25 6.69 -11.39
CA ALA A 156 2.99 7.31 -12.49
C ALA A 156 2.06 7.73 -13.63
N GLU A 157 1.18 6.86 -14.09
CA GLU A 157 0.21 7.16 -15.15
C GLU A 157 -0.67 8.37 -14.81
N ARG A 158 -1.25 8.37 -13.60
CA ARG A 158 -2.08 9.50 -13.13
C ARG A 158 -1.29 10.81 -13.15
N PHE A 159 -0.06 10.79 -12.64
CA PHE A 159 0.79 11.98 -12.60
C PHE A 159 1.15 12.48 -14.00
N LEU A 160 1.55 11.59 -14.90
CA LEU A 160 1.94 11.95 -16.27
C LEU A 160 0.76 12.53 -17.05
N LEU A 161 -0.39 11.87 -17.02
CA LEU A 161 -1.61 12.35 -17.68
C LEU A 161 -2.06 13.71 -17.14
N SER A 162 -1.99 13.93 -15.82
CA SER A 162 -2.34 15.22 -15.20
C SER A 162 -1.39 16.36 -15.59
N ASN A 163 -0.18 16.03 -16.05
CA ASN A 163 0.82 17.00 -16.54
C ASN A 163 0.92 17.04 -18.07
N GLY A 164 -0.06 16.49 -18.80
CA GLY A 164 -0.12 16.58 -20.24
C GLY A 164 0.77 15.62 -21.02
N ILE A 165 1.43 14.68 -20.32
CA ILE A 165 2.24 13.64 -20.97
C ILE A 165 1.32 12.46 -21.29
N ASN A 166 0.84 12.40 -22.54
CA ASN A 166 -0.19 11.45 -22.95
C ASN A 166 0.35 10.25 -23.76
N TYR A 167 1.58 10.33 -24.22
CA TYR A 167 2.20 9.33 -25.09
C TYR A 167 3.38 8.66 -24.39
N PHE A 168 3.10 7.61 -23.63
CA PHE A 168 4.12 6.82 -22.94
C PHE A 168 3.70 5.37 -22.81
N TYR A 169 4.69 4.51 -22.61
CA TYR A 169 4.50 3.09 -22.33
C TYR A 169 5.06 2.75 -20.93
N PRO A 170 4.21 2.39 -19.96
CA PRO A 170 4.67 2.04 -18.62
C PRO A 170 5.31 0.65 -18.63
N LEU A 171 6.58 0.57 -18.27
CA LEU A 171 7.29 -0.67 -18.02
C LEU A 171 7.22 -0.99 -16.53
N ARG A 172 6.49 -2.04 -16.16
CA ARG A 172 6.46 -2.52 -14.79
C ARG A 172 7.79 -3.18 -14.43
N ILE A 173 8.50 -2.60 -13.47
CA ILE A 173 9.68 -3.26 -12.88
C ILE A 173 9.16 -4.27 -11.86
N THR A 174 9.40 -5.56 -12.13
CA THR A 174 9.27 -6.62 -11.14
C THR A 174 10.62 -6.80 -10.45
N GLU A 175 10.65 -6.95 -9.13
CA GLU A 175 11.87 -7.38 -8.46
C GLU A 175 12.22 -8.77 -8.98
N SER A 176 13.26 -8.86 -9.80
CA SER A 176 13.90 -10.14 -10.04
C SER A 176 14.52 -10.55 -8.71
N SER A 177 14.06 -11.66 -8.15
CA SER A 177 14.78 -12.33 -7.09
C SER A 177 16.20 -12.59 -7.64
N SER A 178 17.18 -11.82 -7.19
CA SER A 178 18.57 -12.16 -7.43
C SER A 178 18.83 -13.53 -6.79
N PRO A 179 19.56 -14.43 -7.48
CA PRO A 179 19.85 -15.75 -6.99
C PRO A 179 20.67 -15.74 -5.69
#